data_4b08bc5ab6c986dd6cbec5527f06e064
#
_entry.id   4b08bc5ab6c986dd6cbec5527f06e064
#
_cell.length_a   1.000
_cell.length_b   1.000
_cell.length_c   1.000
_cell.angle_alpha   90.00
_cell.angle_beta   90.00
_cell.angle_gamma   90.00
#
_symmetry.space_group_name_H-M   'P 1'
#
loop_
_entity.id
_entity.type
_entity.pdbx_description
1 polymer ?
#
loop_
_entity_poly.entity_id
_entity_poly.type
_entity_poly.pdbx_seq_one_letter_code
_entity_poly.pdbx_strand_id
1 'polypeptide(L)'
;MKIGTISDLHIDRPSDYTETEYAETLAQLTQDYQLDVLLIAGDISNDYRKSYQFVKAMQRLTHKEILFIPGNHDYWQVDDKNTRQIHEFFMQQPECLMGHPYIINDEWAIVGNSGWYDYTFASPEYTIERLERRRFKGATWQDKVHVDWEMSDIEVSHKAAALAERDLQKAGGRKIILATHVVTTPSFRVPMPHRIFNYFNAFIGTSDFEPLYQQYNIRYSLMGHVHFRGETERDGIEFACVSLGYFREWRSKDIEREMSHALKVIEI
;
A
#
# COMPACT_ATOMS: atom_id res chain seq x y z
N MET A 1 5.89 12.67 18.23
CA MET A 1 6.50 11.62 17.38
C MET A 1 6.12 11.88 15.94
N LYS A 2 7.08 11.83 15.00
CA LYS A 2 6.82 12.07 13.58
C LYS A 2 6.88 10.77 12.80
N ILE A 3 5.80 10.46 12.07
CA ILE A 3 5.66 9.25 11.25
C ILE A 3 5.55 9.68 9.80
N GLY A 4 6.48 9.24 8.97
CA GLY A 4 6.43 9.43 7.52
C GLY A 4 5.84 8.21 6.83
N THR A 5 4.99 8.40 5.83
CA THR A 5 4.46 7.30 5.02
C THR A 5 4.59 7.60 3.55
N ILE A 6 5.04 6.61 2.78
CA ILE A 6 5.19 6.65 1.32
C ILE A 6 4.85 5.27 0.74
N SER A 7 4.44 5.20 -0.52
CA SER A 7 4.17 3.94 -1.22
C SER A 7 4.58 3.99 -2.70
N ASP A 8 4.47 2.85 -3.38
CA ASP A 8 4.65 2.74 -4.84
C ASP A 8 6.03 3.22 -5.31
N LEU A 9 7.07 2.77 -4.62
CA LEU A 9 8.46 3.15 -4.92
C LEU A 9 8.95 2.57 -6.25
N HIS A 10 8.56 1.33 -6.56
CA HIS A 10 8.89 0.64 -7.81
C HIS A 10 10.37 0.76 -8.21
N ILE A 11 11.27 0.53 -7.27
CA ILE A 11 12.72 0.77 -7.38
C ILE A 11 13.40 -0.01 -8.51
N ASP A 12 12.77 -1.07 -9.00
CA ASP A 12 13.23 -1.95 -10.07
C ASP A 12 12.57 -1.67 -11.44
N ARG A 13 11.74 -0.64 -11.53
CA ARG A 13 11.12 -0.23 -12.81
C ARG A 13 12.01 0.76 -13.55
N PRO A 14 11.87 0.86 -14.87
CA PRO A 14 12.69 1.80 -15.66
C PRO A 14 12.66 3.23 -15.09
N SER A 15 13.83 3.73 -14.71
CA SER A 15 14.05 5.03 -14.10
C SER A 15 15.45 5.55 -14.49
N ASP A 16 15.67 6.85 -14.36
CA ASP A 16 17.00 7.45 -14.49
C ASP A 16 17.81 7.29 -13.17
N TYR A 17 17.20 6.74 -12.12
CA TYR A 17 17.80 6.55 -10.80
C TYR A 17 17.96 5.08 -10.47
N THR A 18 19.04 4.76 -9.76
CA THR A 18 19.32 3.43 -9.23
C THR A 18 18.56 3.13 -7.94
N GLU A 19 18.42 1.86 -7.60
CA GLU A 19 17.83 1.42 -6.32
C GLU A 19 18.54 2.07 -5.10
N THR A 20 19.84 2.31 -5.21
CA THR A 20 20.64 2.98 -4.16
C THR A 20 20.26 4.45 -4.02
N GLU A 21 20.10 5.18 -5.13
CA GLU A 21 19.67 6.58 -5.10
C GLU A 21 18.26 6.73 -4.54
N TYR A 22 17.34 5.79 -4.80
CA TYR A 22 16.04 5.76 -4.13
C TYR A 22 16.20 5.63 -2.61
N ALA A 23 17.07 4.73 -2.14
CA ALA A 23 17.27 4.52 -0.71
C ALA A 23 17.96 5.73 -0.03
N GLU A 24 18.99 6.28 -0.65
CA GLU A 24 19.73 7.44 -0.13
C GLU A 24 18.84 8.68 -0.05
N THR A 25 18.06 8.95 -1.10
CA THR A 25 17.14 10.10 -1.12
C THR A 25 16.05 9.94 -0.04
N LEU A 26 15.44 8.77 0.08
CA LEU A 26 14.41 8.56 1.10
C LEU A 26 14.99 8.60 2.52
N ALA A 27 16.23 8.14 2.71
CA ALA A 27 16.94 8.24 3.98
C ALA A 27 17.24 9.69 4.32
N GLN A 28 17.67 10.51 3.36
CA GLN A 28 17.90 11.94 3.57
C GLN A 28 16.60 12.65 3.97
N LEU A 29 15.49 12.40 3.26
CA LEU A 29 14.18 12.96 3.62
C LEU A 29 13.72 12.50 5.01
N THR A 30 14.00 11.26 5.39
CA THR A 30 13.72 10.75 6.75
C THR A 30 14.44 11.57 7.83
N GLN A 31 15.68 11.99 7.55
CA GLN A 31 16.46 12.85 8.45
C GLN A 31 15.96 14.30 8.43
N ASP A 32 15.74 14.88 7.25
CA ASP A 32 15.33 16.28 7.07
C ASP A 32 13.98 16.56 7.74
N TYR A 33 13.02 15.65 7.61
CA TYR A 33 11.74 15.72 8.30
C TYR A 33 11.79 15.27 9.76
N GLN A 34 12.94 14.76 10.22
CA GLN A 34 13.14 14.26 11.59
C GLN A 34 12.14 13.16 11.94
N LEU A 35 11.94 12.22 11.03
CA LEU A 35 11.00 11.12 11.26
C LEU A 35 11.53 10.17 12.34
N ASP A 36 10.65 9.72 13.20
CA ASP A 36 10.92 8.67 14.18
C ASP A 36 10.61 7.29 13.60
N VAL A 37 9.58 7.19 12.77
CA VAL A 37 9.14 5.99 12.05
C VAL A 37 8.94 6.33 10.58
N LEU A 38 9.41 5.46 9.69
CA LEU A 38 9.06 5.47 8.27
C LEU A 38 8.23 4.23 7.95
N LEU A 39 7.05 4.43 7.39
CA LEU A 39 6.14 3.39 6.93
C LEU A 39 6.11 3.35 5.40
N ILE A 40 6.40 2.19 4.80
CA ILE A 40 6.32 1.97 3.36
C ILE A 40 5.06 1.15 3.06
N ALA A 41 4.10 1.79 2.41
CA ALA A 41 2.76 1.22 2.19
C ALA A 41 2.67 0.44 0.86
N GLY A 42 3.66 -0.40 0.58
CA GLY A 42 3.65 -1.38 -0.50
C GLY A 42 4.21 -0.90 -1.84
N ASP A 43 4.32 -1.84 -2.76
CA ASP A 43 4.86 -1.69 -4.12
C ASP A 43 6.28 -1.12 -4.12
N ILE A 44 7.15 -1.76 -3.32
CA ILE A 44 8.57 -1.43 -3.29
C ILE A 44 9.26 -1.93 -4.56
N SER A 45 9.02 -3.20 -4.94
CA SER A 45 9.64 -3.84 -6.10
C SER A 45 8.75 -4.97 -6.65
N ASN A 46 9.05 -5.45 -7.87
CA ASN A 46 8.44 -6.68 -8.42
C ASN A 46 9.13 -7.97 -7.92
N ASP A 47 10.15 -7.87 -7.08
CA ASP A 47 10.86 -8.98 -6.48
C ASP A 47 10.84 -8.84 -4.95
N TYR A 48 10.17 -9.76 -4.26
CA TYR A 48 10.02 -9.76 -2.80
C TYR A 48 11.36 -9.66 -2.04
N ARG A 49 12.45 -10.22 -2.62
CA ARG A 49 13.80 -10.13 -2.05
C ARG A 49 14.33 -8.71 -2.08
N LYS A 50 14.16 -8.02 -3.21
CA LYS A 50 14.55 -6.62 -3.37
C LYS A 50 13.72 -5.72 -2.46
N SER A 51 12.40 -5.96 -2.38
CA SER A 51 11.53 -5.23 -1.46
C SER A 51 12.03 -5.32 -0.02
N TYR A 52 12.32 -6.52 0.46
CA TYR A 52 12.82 -6.70 1.82
C TYR A 52 14.25 -6.18 2.01
N GLN A 53 15.13 -6.34 1.01
CA GLN A 53 16.48 -5.76 1.03
C GLN A 53 16.45 -4.24 1.11
N PHE A 54 15.50 -3.59 0.45
CA PHE A 54 15.30 -2.15 0.53
C PHE A 54 14.89 -1.71 1.94
N VAL A 55 13.93 -2.40 2.56
CA VAL A 55 13.55 -2.15 3.97
C VAL A 55 14.77 -2.25 4.89
N LYS A 56 15.59 -3.29 4.73
CA LYS A 56 16.83 -3.46 5.51
C LYS A 56 17.89 -2.40 5.19
N ALA A 57 17.96 -1.91 3.96
CA ALA A 57 18.83 -0.80 3.59
C ALA A 57 18.40 0.49 4.29
N MET A 58 17.09 0.77 4.30
CA MET A 58 16.54 1.94 4.99
C MET A 58 16.84 1.93 6.49
N GLN A 59 16.73 0.78 7.17
CA GLN A 59 17.11 0.64 8.58
C GLN A 59 18.59 0.98 8.81
N ARG A 60 19.48 0.49 7.94
CA ARG A 60 20.93 0.78 8.05
C ARG A 60 21.29 2.23 7.79
N LEU A 61 20.61 2.87 6.81
CA LEU A 61 20.91 4.26 6.43
C LEU A 61 20.37 5.27 7.45
N THR A 62 19.20 5.00 7.99
CA THR A 62 18.50 5.98 8.85
C THR A 62 18.69 5.74 10.33
N HIS A 63 18.98 4.51 10.75
CA HIS A 63 18.92 4.05 12.15
C HIS A 63 17.56 4.34 12.82
N LYS A 64 16.48 4.33 12.04
CA LYS A 64 15.10 4.57 12.49
C LYS A 64 14.27 3.29 12.40
N GLU A 65 13.10 3.34 13.01
CA GLU A 65 12.09 2.28 12.85
C GLU A 65 11.52 2.33 11.43
N ILE A 66 11.71 1.26 10.69
CA ILE A 66 11.19 1.11 9.33
C ILE A 66 10.15 0.01 9.35
N LEU A 67 8.91 0.38 9.06
CA LEU A 67 7.78 -0.55 8.96
C LEU A 67 7.31 -0.63 7.52
N PHE A 68 6.71 -1.74 7.14
CA PHE A 68 6.14 -1.86 5.80
C PHE A 68 4.93 -2.80 5.77
N ILE A 69 4.19 -2.68 4.71
CA ILE A 69 3.26 -3.69 4.19
C ILE A 69 3.62 -3.97 2.75
N PRO A 70 3.47 -5.18 2.22
CA PRO A 70 3.64 -5.43 0.79
C PRO A 70 2.46 -4.88 -0.02
N GLY A 71 2.72 -4.45 -1.26
CA GLY A 71 1.72 -4.17 -2.27
C GLY A 71 1.52 -5.34 -3.23
N ASN A 72 0.69 -5.17 -4.27
CA ASN A 72 0.44 -6.24 -5.23
C ASN A 72 1.67 -6.61 -6.04
N HIS A 73 2.55 -5.65 -6.37
CA HIS A 73 3.80 -5.93 -7.07
C HIS A 73 4.81 -6.71 -6.23
N ASP A 74 4.85 -6.49 -4.92
CA ASP A 74 5.71 -7.25 -4.02
C ASP A 74 5.34 -8.74 -3.94
N TYR A 75 4.11 -9.10 -4.35
CA TYR A 75 3.62 -10.48 -4.44
C TYR A 75 3.85 -11.14 -5.81
N TRP A 76 4.40 -10.42 -6.78
CA TRP A 76 4.63 -11.00 -8.09
C TRP A 76 5.59 -12.18 -7.97
N GLN A 77 5.18 -13.29 -8.59
CA GLN A 77 5.96 -14.53 -8.56
C GLN A 77 7.28 -14.35 -9.30
N VAL A 78 8.35 -14.69 -8.61
CA VAL A 78 9.69 -14.75 -9.15
C VAL A 78 10.27 -16.14 -8.88
N ASP A 79 11.10 -16.61 -9.75
CA ASP A 79 11.77 -17.92 -9.94
C ASP A 79 11.52 -19.03 -8.91
N ASP A 80 11.59 -18.76 -7.59
CA ASP A 80 11.65 -19.77 -6.55
C ASP A 80 10.39 -19.83 -5.66
N LYS A 81 9.49 -18.84 -5.71
CA LYS A 81 8.33 -18.78 -4.83
C LYS A 81 7.05 -18.41 -5.57
N ASN A 82 5.96 -19.08 -5.20
CA ASN A 82 4.62 -18.66 -5.57
C ASN A 82 4.12 -17.52 -4.64
N THR A 83 3.00 -16.89 -5.01
CA THR A 83 2.41 -15.76 -4.28
C THR A 83 2.19 -16.07 -2.80
N ARG A 84 1.71 -17.27 -2.46
CA ARG A 84 1.45 -17.67 -1.08
C ARG A 84 2.73 -17.78 -0.27
N GLN A 85 3.79 -18.36 -0.84
CA GLN A 85 5.09 -18.46 -0.17
C GLN A 85 5.73 -17.08 0.04
N ILE A 86 5.52 -16.15 -0.90
CA ILE A 86 5.96 -14.75 -0.74
C ILE A 86 5.18 -14.08 0.39
N HIS A 87 3.86 -14.27 0.46
CA HIS A 87 3.06 -13.77 1.56
C HIS A 87 3.53 -14.31 2.92
N GLU A 88 3.74 -15.62 3.02
CA GLU A 88 4.28 -16.27 4.22
C GLU A 88 5.66 -15.72 4.60
N PHE A 89 6.52 -15.45 3.61
CA PHE A 89 7.82 -14.82 3.83
C PHE A 89 7.68 -13.44 4.47
N PHE A 90 6.82 -12.57 3.93
CA PHE A 90 6.63 -11.22 4.50
C PHE A 90 6.02 -11.26 5.89
N MET A 91 5.04 -12.14 6.13
CA MET A 91 4.42 -12.31 7.45
C MET A 91 5.41 -12.71 8.56
N GLN A 92 6.55 -13.28 8.21
CA GLN A 92 7.60 -13.67 9.16
C GLN A 92 8.58 -12.53 9.46
N GLN A 93 8.53 -11.42 8.74
CA GLN A 93 9.45 -10.32 8.96
C GLN A 93 8.95 -9.40 10.08
N PRO A 94 9.81 -9.04 11.04
CA PRO A 94 9.40 -8.21 12.18
C PRO A 94 8.98 -6.79 11.79
N GLU A 95 9.46 -6.30 10.65
CA GLU A 95 9.11 -4.98 10.09
C GLU A 95 7.77 -4.96 9.35
N CYS A 96 7.21 -6.14 9.04
CA CYS A 96 5.94 -6.27 8.36
C CYS A 96 4.79 -6.10 9.35
N LEU A 97 3.89 -5.17 9.07
CA LEU A 97 2.75 -4.89 9.96
C LEU A 97 1.63 -5.93 9.90
N MET A 98 1.58 -6.77 8.85
CA MET A 98 0.53 -7.77 8.73
C MET A 98 0.62 -8.83 9.83
N GLY A 99 -0.40 -8.90 10.69
CA GLY A 99 -0.43 -9.77 11.86
C GLY A 99 0.34 -9.22 13.09
N HIS A 100 1.04 -8.10 12.95
CA HIS A 100 1.92 -7.51 13.95
C HIS A 100 1.68 -5.99 14.07
N PRO A 101 0.61 -5.54 14.76
CA PRO A 101 0.37 -4.12 14.95
C PRO A 101 1.54 -3.49 15.74
N TYR A 102 2.00 -2.32 15.30
CA TYR A 102 3.05 -1.58 15.99
C TYR A 102 2.43 -0.67 17.06
N ILE A 103 2.67 -0.98 18.32
CA ILE A 103 2.19 -0.18 19.43
C ILE A 103 3.18 0.96 19.69
N ILE A 104 2.78 2.19 19.40
CA ILE A 104 3.61 3.37 19.60
C ILE A 104 3.68 3.74 21.08
N ASN A 105 2.51 3.82 21.72
CA ASN A 105 2.35 4.14 23.14
C ASN A 105 0.94 3.74 23.62
N ASP A 106 0.52 4.22 24.78
CA ASP A 106 -0.80 3.90 25.34
C ASP A 106 -1.96 4.52 24.55
N GLU A 107 -1.71 5.56 23.73
CA GLU A 107 -2.74 6.26 22.95
C GLU A 107 -2.76 5.87 21.46
N TRP A 108 -1.65 5.46 20.88
CA TRP A 108 -1.50 5.29 19.44
C TRP A 108 -0.92 3.95 19.05
N ALA A 109 -1.40 3.42 17.92
CA ALA A 109 -0.84 2.25 17.25
C ALA A 109 -0.92 2.40 15.73
N ILE A 110 -0.03 1.69 15.03
CA ILE A 110 -0.07 1.52 13.57
C ILE A 110 -0.54 0.09 13.29
N VAL A 111 -1.53 -0.04 12.43
CA VAL A 111 -2.02 -1.31 11.89
C VAL A 111 -1.83 -1.29 10.39
N GLY A 112 -1.33 -2.37 9.81
CA GLY A 112 -1.09 -2.43 8.39
C GLY A 112 -1.52 -3.74 7.76
N ASN A 113 -2.04 -3.66 6.54
CA ASN A 113 -2.38 -4.80 5.70
C ASN A 113 -2.32 -4.42 4.24
N SER A 114 -1.86 -5.31 3.36
CA SER A 114 -1.87 -5.04 1.92
C SER A 114 -3.28 -4.70 1.40
N GLY A 115 -4.31 -5.31 1.98
CA GLY A 115 -5.61 -5.36 1.38
C GLY A 115 -5.58 -6.18 0.08
N TRP A 116 -6.71 -6.25 -0.59
CA TRP A 116 -6.82 -6.75 -1.96
C TRP A 116 -8.10 -6.19 -2.58
N TYR A 117 -8.25 -6.26 -3.88
CA TYR A 117 -9.44 -5.73 -4.54
C TYR A 117 -10.60 -6.74 -4.56
N ASP A 118 -11.82 -6.23 -4.38
CA ASP A 118 -13.08 -7.00 -4.30
C ASP A 118 -14.06 -6.70 -5.45
N TYR A 119 -13.61 -5.87 -6.40
CA TYR A 119 -14.36 -5.39 -7.56
C TYR A 119 -15.49 -4.38 -7.26
N THR A 120 -15.72 -4.01 -6.02
CA THR A 120 -16.81 -3.10 -5.64
C THR A 120 -16.68 -1.68 -6.22
N PHE A 121 -15.47 -1.28 -6.64
CA PHE A 121 -15.23 0.04 -7.21
C PHE A 121 -15.43 0.10 -8.73
N ALA A 122 -15.70 -1.03 -9.39
CA ALA A 122 -16.06 -1.06 -10.80
C ALA A 122 -17.43 -0.42 -11.08
N SER A 123 -17.68 -0.08 -12.34
CA SER A 123 -19.04 0.25 -12.76
C SER A 123 -19.97 -0.97 -12.64
N PRO A 124 -21.20 -0.79 -12.14
CA PRO A 124 -22.15 -1.90 -11.95
C PRO A 124 -22.62 -2.55 -13.26
N GLU A 125 -22.20 -2.04 -14.41
CA GLU A 125 -22.48 -2.65 -15.73
C GLU A 125 -21.66 -3.94 -15.97
N TYR A 126 -20.62 -4.21 -15.18
CA TYR A 126 -19.77 -5.39 -15.33
C TYR A 126 -20.14 -6.48 -14.31
N THR A 127 -20.34 -7.71 -14.78
CA THR A 127 -20.49 -8.86 -13.89
C THR A 127 -19.16 -9.32 -13.32
N ILE A 128 -19.18 -10.05 -12.20
CA ILE A 128 -17.97 -10.58 -11.56
C ILE A 128 -17.19 -11.46 -12.55
N GLU A 129 -17.85 -12.35 -13.29
CA GLU A 129 -17.20 -13.24 -14.27
C GLU A 129 -16.52 -12.44 -15.40
N ARG A 130 -17.04 -11.24 -15.71
CA ARG A 130 -16.39 -10.34 -16.67
C ARG A 130 -15.15 -9.68 -16.10
N LEU A 131 -15.19 -9.29 -14.83
CA LEU A 131 -14.07 -8.67 -14.12
C LEU A 131 -12.95 -9.69 -13.85
N GLU A 132 -13.26 -10.91 -13.46
CA GLU A 132 -12.28 -11.99 -13.24
C GLU A 132 -11.41 -12.30 -14.47
N ARG A 133 -11.86 -11.94 -15.68
CA ARG A 133 -11.01 -12.03 -16.87
C ARG A 133 -9.81 -11.12 -16.83
N ARG A 134 -9.86 -10.04 -16.05
CA ARG A 134 -8.81 -9.01 -15.88
C ARG A 134 -8.28 -8.47 -17.22
N ARG A 135 -9.16 -8.45 -18.26
CA ARG A 135 -8.85 -7.99 -19.62
C ARG A 135 -9.97 -7.13 -20.18
N PHE A 136 -9.60 -5.95 -20.68
CA PHE A 136 -10.54 -5.01 -21.29
C PHE A 136 -9.88 -4.23 -22.41
N LYS A 137 -10.51 -4.18 -23.60
CA LYS A 137 -10.06 -3.42 -24.79
C LYS A 137 -8.57 -3.60 -25.11
N GLY A 138 -8.07 -4.82 -25.05
CA GLY A 138 -6.68 -5.16 -25.34
C GLY A 138 -5.69 -4.99 -24.19
N ALA A 139 -6.07 -4.31 -23.11
CA ALA A 139 -5.27 -4.21 -21.89
C ALA A 139 -5.54 -5.39 -20.94
N THR A 140 -4.50 -5.81 -20.25
CA THR A 140 -4.56 -6.86 -19.20
C THR A 140 -4.06 -6.26 -17.90
N TRP A 141 -4.82 -6.47 -16.81
CA TRP A 141 -4.33 -6.21 -15.47
C TRP A 141 -3.21 -7.20 -15.14
N GLN A 142 -2.03 -6.69 -14.77
CA GLN A 142 -0.81 -7.50 -14.76
C GLN A 142 -0.78 -8.56 -13.67
N ASP A 143 -1.45 -8.34 -12.53
CA ASP A 143 -1.55 -9.35 -11.50
C ASP A 143 -2.17 -10.68 -11.98
N LYS A 144 -2.94 -10.63 -13.08
CA LYS A 144 -3.41 -11.85 -13.75
C LYS A 144 -2.27 -12.78 -14.16
N VAL A 145 -1.13 -12.22 -14.48
CA VAL A 145 0.02 -12.97 -15.02
C VAL A 145 0.99 -13.36 -13.91
N HIS A 146 1.09 -12.50 -12.89
CA HIS A 146 2.15 -12.58 -11.90
C HIS A 146 1.70 -13.02 -10.52
N VAL A 147 0.40 -13.01 -10.23
CA VAL A 147 -0.15 -13.34 -8.91
C VAL A 147 -1.13 -14.49 -9.02
N ASP A 148 -0.94 -15.51 -8.21
CA ASP A 148 -1.88 -16.63 -8.04
C ASP A 148 -2.04 -16.93 -6.55
N TRP A 149 -3.20 -16.52 -6.01
CA TRP A 149 -3.56 -16.78 -4.62
C TRP A 149 -4.18 -18.18 -4.42
N GLU A 150 -4.43 -18.94 -5.49
CA GLU A 150 -5.19 -20.20 -5.46
C GLU A 150 -6.62 -20.02 -4.88
N MET A 151 -7.14 -18.79 -4.93
CA MET A 151 -8.48 -18.40 -4.51
C MET A 151 -8.92 -17.14 -5.26
N SER A 152 -10.21 -16.79 -5.17
CA SER A 152 -10.75 -15.59 -5.80
C SER A 152 -10.23 -14.31 -5.15
N ASP A 153 -10.16 -13.21 -5.91
CA ASP A 153 -9.78 -11.89 -5.39
C ASP A 153 -10.68 -11.44 -4.23
N ILE A 154 -11.98 -11.72 -4.33
CA ILE A 154 -12.96 -11.39 -3.28
C ILE A 154 -12.63 -12.14 -1.99
N GLU A 155 -12.27 -13.42 -2.05
CA GLU A 155 -11.86 -14.20 -0.87
C GLU A 155 -10.55 -13.68 -0.27
N VAL A 156 -9.60 -13.25 -1.11
CA VAL A 156 -8.35 -12.63 -0.63
C VAL A 156 -8.65 -11.33 0.09
N SER A 157 -9.51 -10.47 -0.49
CA SER A 157 -9.92 -9.21 0.12
C SER A 157 -10.59 -9.43 1.49
N HIS A 158 -11.56 -10.33 1.57
CA HIS A 158 -12.22 -10.67 2.84
C HIS A 158 -11.22 -11.18 3.90
N LYS A 159 -10.25 -12.01 3.51
CA LYS A 159 -9.21 -12.50 4.44
C LYS A 159 -8.28 -11.39 4.91
N ALA A 160 -7.93 -10.45 4.01
CA ALA A 160 -7.11 -9.30 4.34
C ALA A 160 -7.82 -8.39 5.35
N ALA A 161 -9.09 -8.06 5.13
CA ALA A 161 -9.89 -7.27 6.06
C ALA A 161 -10.04 -7.97 7.41
N ALA A 162 -10.31 -9.28 7.44
CA ALA A 162 -10.40 -10.05 8.67
C ALA A 162 -9.07 -10.14 9.44
N LEU A 163 -7.92 -10.14 8.75
CA LEU A 163 -6.61 -10.06 9.40
C LEU A 163 -6.39 -8.68 9.99
N ALA A 164 -6.69 -7.62 9.23
CA ALA A 164 -6.59 -6.24 9.71
C ALA A 164 -7.48 -6.01 10.95
N GLU A 165 -8.70 -6.56 10.96
CA GLU A 165 -9.59 -6.49 12.10
C GLU A 165 -8.99 -7.13 13.36
N ARG A 166 -8.39 -8.33 13.24
CA ARG A 166 -7.68 -8.97 14.35
C ARG A 166 -6.54 -8.11 14.89
N ASP A 167 -5.82 -7.41 14.02
CA ASP A 167 -4.73 -6.53 14.43
C ASP A 167 -5.26 -5.25 15.10
N LEU A 168 -6.38 -4.70 14.62
CA LEU A 168 -7.10 -3.61 15.29
C LEU A 168 -7.58 -4.02 16.71
N GLN A 169 -8.07 -5.25 16.86
CA GLN A 169 -8.43 -5.81 18.18
C GLN A 169 -7.22 -5.90 19.12
N LYS A 170 -6.05 -6.36 18.63
CA LYS A 170 -4.80 -6.39 19.41
C LYS A 170 -4.31 -4.98 19.78
N ALA A 171 -4.53 -3.99 18.90
CA ALA A 171 -4.19 -2.60 19.18
C ALA A 171 -5.06 -1.99 20.29
N GLY A 172 -6.20 -2.62 20.62
CA GLY A 172 -7.11 -2.17 21.68
C GLY A 172 -7.84 -0.87 21.34
N GLY A 173 -8.19 -0.08 22.35
CA GLY A 173 -8.93 1.20 22.17
C GLY A 173 -8.09 2.39 21.70
N ARG A 174 -6.87 2.18 21.24
CA ARG A 174 -5.94 3.23 20.79
C ARG A 174 -6.45 3.95 19.54
N LYS A 175 -5.98 5.17 19.34
CA LYS A 175 -6.07 5.87 18.06
C LYS A 175 -5.21 5.13 17.04
N ILE A 176 -5.75 4.88 15.85
CA ILE A 176 -5.11 4.03 14.85
C ILE A 176 -4.67 4.85 13.64
N ILE A 177 -3.44 4.61 13.21
CA ILE A 177 -2.97 4.88 11.86
C ILE A 177 -3.10 3.56 11.10
N LEU A 178 -4.07 3.46 10.19
CA LEU A 178 -4.28 2.29 9.33
C LEU A 178 -3.53 2.50 8.03
N ALA A 179 -2.68 1.56 7.66
CA ALA A 179 -2.03 1.53 6.35
C ALA A 179 -2.57 0.36 5.51
N THR A 180 -2.99 0.65 4.30
CA THR A 180 -3.31 -0.37 3.30
C THR A 180 -2.56 -0.05 2.01
N HIS A 181 -2.26 -1.08 1.19
CA HIS A 181 -1.71 -0.78 -0.13
C HIS A 181 -2.83 -0.39 -1.08
N VAL A 182 -3.83 -1.26 -1.27
CA VAL A 182 -4.98 -0.91 -2.10
C VAL A 182 -5.86 0.15 -1.43
N VAL A 183 -6.59 0.92 -2.22
CA VAL A 183 -7.48 1.95 -1.67
C VAL A 183 -8.72 1.33 -1.03
N THR A 184 -9.12 1.87 0.11
CA THR A 184 -10.24 1.38 0.92
C THR A 184 -11.40 2.37 1.01
N THR A 185 -11.35 3.40 0.16
CA THR A 185 -12.43 4.37 -0.02
C THR A 185 -12.62 4.67 -1.51
N PRO A 186 -13.86 4.80 -2.00
CA PRO A 186 -14.12 5.13 -3.40
C PRO A 186 -13.67 6.54 -3.80
N SER A 187 -13.26 7.38 -2.85
CA SER A 187 -12.78 8.74 -3.11
C SER A 187 -11.52 8.78 -3.99
N PHE A 188 -10.73 7.70 -3.99
CA PHE A 188 -9.50 7.59 -4.79
C PHE A 188 -9.65 6.74 -6.05
N ARG A 189 -10.86 6.39 -6.43
CA ARG A 189 -11.09 5.78 -7.74
C ARG A 189 -11.02 6.82 -8.86
N VAL A 190 -10.70 6.37 -10.07
CA VAL A 190 -10.84 7.24 -11.25
C VAL A 190 -12.32 7.59 -11.44
N PRO A 191 -12.68 8.89 -11.56
CA PRO A 191 -14.06 9.31 -11.71
C PRO A 191 -14.79 8.63 -12.87
N MET A 192 -16.02 8.22 -12.65
CA MET A 192 -16.89 7.61 -13.67
C MET A 192 -17.98 8.58 -14.10
N PRO A 193 -18.45 8.53 -15.37
CA PRO A 193 -18.13 7.51 -16.39
C PRO A 193 -16.75 7.74 -17.03
N HIS A 194 -16.00 6.65 -17.23
CA HIS A 194 -14.68 6.66 -17.87
C HIS A 194 -14.54 5.49 -18.85
N ARG A 195 -14.00 5.73 -20.05
CA ARG A 195 -13.91 4.75 -21.14
C ARG A 195 -13.19 3.44 -20.77
N ILE A 196 -12.20 3.52 -19.89
CA ILE A 196 -11.33 2.40 -19.48
C ILE A 196 -11.55 2.06 -18.00
N PHE A 197 -11.58 3.06 -17.14
CA PHE A 197 -11.63 2.86 -15.70
C PHE A 197 -13.03 2.52 -15.16
N ASN A 198 -14.10 2.59 -15.94
CA ASN A 198 -15.34 1.89 -15.57
C ASN A 198 -15.09 0.42 -15.27
N TYR A 199 -14.13 -0.19 -16.00
CA TYR A 199 -13.71 -1.57 -15.79
C TYR A 199 -12.56 -1.69 -14.78
N PHE A 200 -11.46 -0.94 -14.98
CA PHE A 200 -10.23 -1.15 -14.19
C PHE A 200 -10.30 -0.62 -12.76
N ASN A 201 -11.27 0.24 -12.41
CA ASN A 201 -11.55 0.56 -11.01
C ASN A 201 -11.87 -0.71 -10.17
N ALA A 202 -12.23 -1.83 -10.80
CA ALA A 202 -12.40 -3.12 -10.13
C ALA A 202 -11.16 -3.57 -9.34
N PHE A 203 -9.97 -3.17 -9.78
CA PHE A 203 -8.69 -3.71 -9.29
C PHE A 203 -7.89 -2.73 -8.46
N ILE A 204 -8.46 -1.57 -8.10
CA ILE A 204 -7.73 -0.55 -7.34
C ILE A 204 -7.99 -0.62 -5.85
N GLY A 205 -9.08 -1.26 -5.41
CA GLY A 205 -9.43 -1.25 -4.00
C GLY A 205 -10.62 -2.10 -3.62
N THR A 206 -11.04 -1.92 -2.40
CA THR A 206 -12.08 -2.73 -1.75
C THR A 206 -12.96 -1.91 -0.82
N SER A 207 -14.20 -2.36 -0.64
CA SER A 207 -15.12 -1.88 0.40
C SER A 207 -15.08 -2.70 1.69
N ASP A 208 -14.34 -3.81 1.75
CA ASP A 208 -14.32 -4.72 2.91
C ASP A 208 -13.80 -4.06 4.20
N PHE A 209 -13.03 -2.98 4.08
CA PHE A 209 -12.54 -2.21 5.22
C PHE A 209 -13.55 -1.18 5.76
N GLU A 210 -14.62 -0.89 5.03
CA GLU A 210 -15.59 0.15 5.44
C GLU A 210 -16.20 -0.09 6.84
N PRO A 211 -16.55 -1.33 7.25
CA PRO A 211 -17.03 -1.57 8.61
C PRO A 211 -16.00 -1.24 9.70
N LEU A 212 -14.71 -1.38 9.41
CA LEU A 212 -13.63 -1.15 10.37
C LEU A 212 -13.52 0.33 10.74
N TYR A 213 -13.77 1.24 9.80
CA TYR A 213 -13.78 2.68 10.05
C TYR A 213 -14.87 3.11 11.06
N GLN A 214 -15.96 2.36 11.14
CA GLN A 214 -17.05 2.65 12.07
C GLN A 214 -16.84 2.01 13.44
N GLN A 215 -16.10 0.89 13.49
CA GLN A 215 -15.97 0.07 14.70
C GLN A 215 -14.72 0.43 15.53
N TYR A 216 -13.67 0.94 14.87
CA TYR A 216 -12.38 1.21 15.52
C TYR A 216 -12.01 2.69 15.48
N ASN A 217 -11.17 3.11 16.42
CA ASN A 217 -10.76 4.52 16.55
C ASN A 217 -9.68 4.90 15.52
N ILE A 218 -9.96 4.68 14.23
CA ILE A 218 -9.05 5.03 13.13
C ILE A 218 -9.06 6.56 12.97
N ARG A 219 -7.88 7.17 12.87
CA ARG A 219 -7.68 8.60 12.67
C ARG A 219 -7.06 8.92 11.33
N TYR A 220 -6.21 8.03 10.85
CA TYR A 220 -5.55 8.14 9.56
C TYR A 220 -5.71 6.83 8.81
N SER A 221 -6.01 6.91 7.51
CA SER A 221 -6.01 5.78 6.59
C SER A 221 -5.10 6.12 5.41
N LEU A 222 -3.94 5.48 5.36
CA LEU A 222 -2.87 5.77 4.42
C LEU A 222 -2.79 4.66 3.38
N MET A 223 -2.81 5.03 2.10
CA MET A 223 -2.99 4.09 0.99
C MET A 223 -2.02 4.39 -0.15
N GLY A 224 -1.82 3.40 -1.03
CA GLY A 224 -1.04 3.49 -2.25
C GLY A 224 -1.80 3.09 -3.50
N HIS A 225 -1.11 2.36 -4.38
CA HIS A 225 -1.63 1.59 -5.52
C HIS A 225 -2.11 2.40 -6.73
N VAL A 226 -2.76 3.54 -6.56
CA VAL A 226 -3.39 4.29 -7.67
C VAL A 226 -2.47 5.31 -8.34
N HIS A 227 -1.22 5.41 -7.92
CA HIS A 227 -0.16 6.26 -8.47
C HIS A 227 -0.53 7.75 -8.61
N PHE A 228 -1.47 8.23 -7.79
CA PHE A 228 -1.71 9.65 -7.62
C PHE A 228 -1.79 9.99 -6.14
N ARG A 229 -1.54 11.24 -5.82
CA ARG A 229 -1.53 11.77 -4.47
C ARG A 229 -2.79 12.55 -4.22
N GLY A 230 -3.41 12.35 -3.08
CA GLY A 230 -4.61 13.06 -2.70
C GLY A 230 -4.97 12.81 -1.24
N GLU A 231 -5.71 13.74 -0.70
CA GLU A 231 -6.20 13.67 0.68
C GLU A 231 -7.69 13.99 0.70
N THR A 232 -8.40 13.36 1.62
CA THR A 232 -9.81 13.66 1.89
C THR A 232 -10.09 13.34 3.35
N GLU A 233 -11.11 13.96 3.91
CA GLU A 233 -11.56 13.71 5.27
C GLU A 233 -13.00 13.21 5.27
N ARG A 234 -13.30 12.23 6.09
CA ARG A 234 -14.65 11.72 6.32
C ARG A 234 -14.78 11.22 7.75
N ASP A 235 -15.81 11.67 8.44
CA ASP A 235 -16.13 11.23 9.81
C ASP A 235 -14.97 11.39 10.83
N GLY A 236 -14.14 12.42 10.65
CA GLY A 236 -12.98 12.70 11.49
C GLY A 236 -11.80 11.76 11.24
N ILE A 237 -11.80 11.05 10.11
CA ILE A 237 -10.70 10.21 9.61
C ILE A 237 -10.09 10.90 8.41
N GLU A 238 -8.78 11.11 8.45
CA GLU A 238 -8.01 11.58 7.30
C GLU A 238 -7.59 10.41 6.43
N PHE A 239 -8.00 10.43 5.17
CA PHE A 239 -7.62 9.45 4.15
C PHE A 239 -6.59 10.09 3.21
N ALA A 240 -5.45 9.43 3.00
CA ALA A 240 -4.42 9.92 2.10
C ALA A 240 -3.89 8.81 1.20
N CYS A 241 -3.72 9.12 -0.09
CA CYS A 241 -2.98 8.30 -1.03
C CYS A 241 -1.58 8.89 -1.19
N VAL A 242 -0.54 8.10 -0.84
CA VAL A 242 0.85 8.53 -0.64
C VAL A 242 1.79 7.94 -1.69
N SER A 243 1.28 7.71 -2.89
CA SER A 243 1.99 7.04 -3.98
C SER A 243 3.07 7.92 -4.59
N LEU A 244 4.28 7.38 -4.73
CA LEU A 244 5.33 7.96 -5.57
C LEU A 244 5.02 7.71 -7.05
N GLY A 245 4.66 6.47 -7.41
CA GLY A 245 4.35 6.04 -8.77
C GLY A 245 5.59 5.83 -9.64
N TYR A 246 5.37 5.38 -10.89
CA TYR A 246 6.47 5.15 -11.84
C TYR A 246 7.17 6.44 -12.23
N PHE A 247 8.47 6.39 -12.47
CA PHE A 247 9.28 7.51 -12.95
C PHE A 247 8.66 8.24 -14.16
N ARG A 248 8.05 7.50 -15.11
CA ARG A 248 7.38 8.08 -16.28
C ARG A 248 6.18 8.96 -15.94
N GLU A 249 5.57 8.77 -14.77
CA GLU A 249 4.37 9.46 -14.30
C GLU A 249 4.70 10.70 -13.46
N TRP A 250 5.96 10.86 -13.06
CA TRP A 250 6.41 11.99 -12.26
C TRP A 250 6.26 13.31 -13.02
N ARG A 251 5.84 14.33 -12.30
CA ARG A 251 5.68 15.69 -12.84
C ARG A 251 7.01 16.40 -13.07
N SER A 252 7.91 16.24 -12.12
CA SER A 252 9.31 16.64 -12.27
C SER A 252 10.18 15.44 -12.55
N LYS A 253 11.32 15.42 -13.00
CA LYS A 253 12.20 14.24 -13.07
C LYS A 253 13.21 14.21 -11.92
N ASP A 254 12.90 14.93 -10.87
CA ASP A 254 13.71 15.09 -9.67
C ASP A 254 13.16 14.17 -8.58
N ILE A 255 13.98 13.19 -8.16
CA ILE A 255 13.58 12.13 -7.22
C ILE A 255 13.28 12.70 -5.82
N GLU A 256 14.10 13.65 -5.35
CA GLU A 256 13.94 14.26 -4.03
C GLU A 256 12.60 15.02 -3.96
N ARG A 257 12.32 15.81 -4.97
CA ARG A 257 11.08 16.57 -5.07
C ARG A 257 9.85 15.66 -5.15
N GLU A 258 9.90 14.61 -5.96
CA GLU A 258 8.76 13.69 -6.10
C GLU A 258 8.54 12.87 -4.83
N MET A 259 9.60 12.37 -4.20
CA MET A 259 9.50 11.66 -2.91
C MET A 259 9.01 12.59 -1.80
N SER A 260 9.53 13.82 -1.70
CA SER A 260 9.07 14.81 -0.73
C SER A 260 7.57 15.12 -0.87
N HIS A 261 7.06 15.17 -2.11
CA HIS A 261 5.63 15.37 -2.35
C HIS A 261 4.78 14.12 -2.09
N ALA A 262 5.35 12.92 -2.16
CA ALA A 262 4.65 11.67 -1.87
C ALA A 262 4.66 11.34 -0.37
N LEU A 263 5.68 11.80 0.34
CA LEU A 263 5.88 11.53 1.75
C LEU A 263 4.86 12.30 2.61
N LYS A 264 3.89 11.60 3.16
CA LYS A 264 2.96 12.14 4.16
C LYS A 264 3.59 12.06 5.54
N VAL A 265 3.64 13.20 6.24
CA VAL A 265 4.15 13.26 7.62
C VAL A 265 2.99 13.51 8.58
N ILE A 266 2.88 12.67 9.60
CA ILE A 266 1.90 12.77 10.69
C ILE A 266 2.69 13.05 11.98
N GLU A 267 2.25 14.02 12.76
CA GLU A 267 2.80 14.32 14.09
C GLU A 267 1.76 13.98 15.17
N ILE A 268 2.16 13.11 16.12
CA ILE A 268 1.32 12.62 17.22
C ILE A 268 2.01 12.81 18.57
#